data_9bce22c9f92da8614297cb25e28956e2
#
_entry.id   9bce22c9f92da8614297cb25e28956e2
#
_cell.length_a   1.000
_cell.length_b   1.000
_cell.length_c   1.000
_cell.angle_alpha   90.00
_cell.angle_beta   90.00
_cell.angle_gamma   90.00
#
_symmetry.space_group_name_H-M   'P 1'
#
loop_
_entity.id
_entity.type
_entity.pdbx_description
1 polymer ?
#
loop_
_entity_poly.entity_id
_entity_poly.type
_entity_poly.pdbx_seq_one_letter_code
_entity_poly.pdbx_strand_id
1 'polypeptide(L)'
;YYKDYSSHLISESEDSALKINEVKPCYEKDAQWVDGRKILNLCFDHHLSNNPLVVALGEDVGKIGDVNQGFAGMQKKYGNLRVIDTGIRENAIIGKGIGAALRGLRPIVEIQYLDYLLYSIQILSDDLATTHHRTKGGQKAPLIIRTRGHRLEGMWHSGSPMGMILNAVRGIHIAVPRNMTQAAGFYNTLLASDDPAIIVETLNGYRLKEK
;
A
#
# COMPACT_ATOMS: atom_id res chain seq x y z
N TYR A 1 20.31 30.92 -7.46
CA TYR A 1 19.91 30.23 -8.71
C TYR A 1 18.77 29.23 -8.48
N TYR A 2 18.60 28.73 -7.24
CA TYR A 2 17.64 27.70 -6.89
C TYR A 2 16.88 28.02 -5.61
N LYS A 3 16.65 29.30 -5.34
CA LYS A 3 16.03 29.73 -4.08
C LYS A 3 14.62 29.17 -3.88
N ASP A 4 13.94 28.87 -4.99
CA ASP A 4 12.58 28.35 -5.03
C ASP A 4 12.48 27.01 -5.81
N TYR A 5 13.60 26.28 -5.91
CA TYR A 5 13.61 25.00 -6.62
C TYR A 5 12.93 23.90 -5.79
N SER A 6 11.90 23.32 -6.37
CA SER A 6 11.32 22.06 -5.90
C SER A 6 11.69 20.92 -6.83
N SER A 7 12.05 19.76 -6.28
CA SER A 7 12.24 18.54 -7.06
C SER A 7 10.90 17.96 -7.55
N HIS A 8 9.81 18.32 -6.89
CA HIS A 8 8.48 17.74 -7.12
C HIS A 8 8.47 16.19 -7.08
N LEU A 9 9.37 15.59 -6.32
CA LEU A 9 9.42 14.12 -6.20
C LEU A 9 8.26 13.58 -5.36
N ILE A 10 7.90 14.30 -4.30
CA ILE A 10 6.78 13.99 -3.41
C ILE A 10 5.91 15.24 -3.26
N SER A 11 4.71 15.08 -2.71
CA SER A 11 3.81 16.19 -2.45
C SER A 11 4.41 17.20 -1.47
N GLU A 12 4.30 18.49 -1.78
CA GLU A 12 4.69 19.59 -0.91
C GLU A 12 3.46 20.28 -0.28
N SER A 13 2.26 19.82 -0.62
CA SER A 13 1.00 20.30 -0.05
C SER A 13 0.85 19.92 1.42
N GLU A 14 -0.20 20.42 2.07
CA GLU A 14 -0.55 20.00 3.44
C GLU A 14 -0.98 18.52 3.51
N ASP A 15 -1.37 17.93 2.37
CA ASP A 15 -1.73 16.52 2.24
C ASP A 15 -0.52 15.60 1.95
N SER A 16 0.71 16.11 2.04
CA SER A 16 1.92 15.27 1.97
C SER A 16 1.92 14.23 3.08
N ALA A 17 2.32 13.00 2.78
CA ALA A 17 2.44 11.93 3.78
C ALA A 17 3.32 12.31 4.97
N LEU A 18 4.29 13.22 4.78
CA LEU A 18 5.16 13.72 5.84
C LEU A 18 4.51 14.77 6.74
N LYS A 19 3.35 15.32 6.35
CA LYS A 19 2.62 16.34 7.12
C LYS A 19 1.34 15.81 7.76
N ILE A 20 0.85 14.65 7.33
CA ILE A 20 -0.35 14.02 7.91
C ILE A 20 -0.08 13.69 9.39
N ASN A 21 -1.01 14.07 10.24
CA ASN A 21 -0.92 13.78 11.67
C ASN A 21 -0.92 12.28 11.94
N GLU A 22 0.00 11.84 12.78
CA GLU A 22 0.08 10.45 13.25
C GLU A 22 -1.18 10.06 14.02
N VAL A 23 -1.75 8.91 13.69
CA VAL A 23 -2.78 8.25 14.51
C VAL A 23 -2.08 7.27 15.43
N LYS A 24 -1.95 7.65 16.71
CA LYS A 24 -1.31 6.78 17.72
C LYS A 24 -2.21 5.62 18.08
N PRO A 25 -1.65 4.41 18.31
CA PRO A 25 -2.43 3.30 18.82
C PRO A 25 -3.00 3.62 20.20
N CYS A 26 -4.27 3.28 20.40
CA CYS A 26 -4.96 3.42 21.68
C CYS A 26 -5.42 2.04 22.11
N TYR A 27 -5.03 1.65 23.31
CA TYR A 27 -5.34 0.34 23.85
C TYR A 27 -6.33 0.48 25.03
N GLU A 28 -7.46 -0.22 24.95
CA GLU A 28 -8.36 -0.36 26.07
C GLU A 28 -7.71 -1.27 27.14
N LYS A 29 -8.14 -1.11 28.42
CA LYS A 29 -7.60 -1.92 29.53
C LYS A 29 -7.71 -3.43 29.26
N ASP A 30 -8.82 -3.84 28.66
CA ASP A 30 -9.15 -5.24 28.38
C ASP A 30 -8.91 -5.62 26.90
N ALA A 31 -8.05 -4.86 26.18
CA ALA A 31 -7.72 -5.15 24.78
C ALA A 31 -7.21 -6.59 24.64
N GLN A 32 -7.87 -7.35 23.77
CA GLN A 32 -7.53 -8.75 23.52
C GLN A 32 -6.37 -8.87 22.54
N TRP A 33 -5.56 -9.90 22.74
CA TRP A 33 -4.54 -10.28 21.78
C TRP A 33 -5.18 -10.94 20.56
N VAL A 34 -4.95 -10.37 19.38
CA VAL A 34 -5.48 -10.88 18.11
C VAL A 34 -4.34 -11.16 17.12
N ASP A 35 -4.61 -11.97 16.12
CA ASP A 35 -3.65 -12.15 15.01
C ASP A 35 -3.44 -10.83 14.26
N GLY A 36 -2.21 -10.53 13.85
CA GLY A 36 -1.90 -9.32 13.10
C GLY A 36 -2.75 -9.16 11.83
N ARG A 37 -3.10 -10.28 11.15
CA ARG A 37 -4.06 -10.25 10.03
C ARG A 37 -5.43 -9.65 10.41
N LYS A 38 -5.87 -9.83 11.65
CA LYS A 38 -7.14 -9.27 12.13
C LYS A 38 -7.06 -7.76 12.29
N ILE A 39 -5.90 -7.24 12.69
CA ILE A 39 -5.65 -5.79 12.78
C ILE A 39 -5.77 -5.17 11.40
N LEU A 40 -5.10 -5.75 10.38
CA LEU A 40 -5.21 -5.27 9.01
C LEU A 40 -6.63 -5.40 8.46
N ASN A 41 -7.30 -6.52 8.72
CA ASN A 41 -8.68 -6.72 8.30
C ASN A 41 -9.60 -5.62 8.87
N LEU A 42 -9.48 -5.28 10.15
CA LEU A 42 -10.25 -4.20 10.76
C LEU A 42 -9.87 -2.82 10.20
N CYS A 43 -8.59 -2.59 9.95
CA CYS A 43 -8.11 -1.35 9.31
C CYS A 43 -8.72 -1.17 7.91
N PHE A 44 -8.68 -2.18 7.08
CA PHE A 44 -9.26 -2.11 5.73
C PHE A 44 -10.79 -2.00 5.76
N ASP A 45 -11.46 -2.71 6.67
CA ASP A 45 -12.90 -2.57 6.88
C ASP A 45 -13.29 -1.15 7.25
N HIS A 46 -12.55 -0.54 8.17
CA HIS A 46 -12.73 0.86 8.57
C HIS A 46 -12.61 1.82 7.37
N HIS A 47 -11.53 1.71 6.60
CA HIS A 47 -11.32 2.60 5.45
C HIS A 47 -12.34 2.39 4.33
N LEU A 48 -12.68 1.15 4.01
CA LEU A 48 -13.70 0.85 3.00
C LEU A 48 -15.10 1.33 3.42
N SER A 49 -15.43 1.29 4.72
CA SER A 49 -16.73 1.75 5.21
C SER A 49 -16.86 3.27 5.27
N ASN A 50 -15.76 3.98 5.59
CA ASN A 50 -15.81 5.43 5.83
C ASN A 50 -15.42 6.27 4.61
N ASN A 51 -14.77 5.68 3.60
CA ASN A 51 -14.34 6.41 2.41
C ASN A 51 -14.76 5.66 1.14
N PRO A 52 -15.75 6.17 0.38
CA PRO A 52 -16.21 5.54 -0.85
C PRO A 52 -15.15 5.53 -1.98
N LEU A 53 -14.11 6.35 -1.89
CA LEU A 53 -13.04 6.40 -2.87
C LEU A 53 -11.99 5.29 -2.67
N VAL A 54 -11.94 4.66 -1.50
CA VAL A 54 -11.02 3.55 -1.24
C VAL A 54 -11.47 2.32 -2.00
N VAL A 55 -10.57 1.75 -2.78
CA VAL A 55 -10.75 0.49 -3.52
C VAL A 55 -9.54 -0.40 -3.28
N ALA A 56 -9.75 -1.71 -3.26
CA ALA A 56 -8.68 -2.69 -3.16
C ALA A 56 -8.67 -3.57 -4.41
N LEU A 57 -7.49 -3.85 -4.97
CA LEU A 57 -7.38 -4.70 -6.14
C LEU A 57 -6.06 -5.49 -6.14
N GLY A 58 -6.12 -6.70 -6.66
CA GLY A 58 -4.98 -7.59 -6.75
C GLY A 58 -5.40 -9.01 -7.07
N GLU A 59 -4.42 -9.88 -7.21
CA GLU A 59 -4.65 -11.31 -7.34
C GLU A 59 -5.20 -11.85 -6.01
N ASP A 60 -6.33 -12.57 -6.07
CA ASP A 60 -7.00 -13.19 -4.92
C ASP A 60 -7.43 -12.23 -3.78
N VAL A 61 -7.44 -10.93 -4.02
CA VAL A 61 -7.84 -9.92 -3.02
C VAL A 61 -9.32 -9.99 -2.68
N GLY A 62 -10.15 -10.31 -3.67
CA GLY A 62 -11.61 -10.29 -3.54
C GLY A 62 -12.19 -11.53 -2.86
N LYS A 63 -12.33 -12.62 -3.63
CA LYS A 63 -13.08 -13.81 -3.20
C LYS A 63 -12.52 -14.47 -1.95
N ILE A 64 -11.22 -14.67 -1.88
CA ILE A 64 -10.55 -15.28 -0.72
C ILE A 64 -10.03 -14.27 0.29
N GLY A 65 -9.93 -13.00 -0.10
CA GLY A 65 -9.50 -11.92 0.80
C GLY A 65 -7.99 -11.82 0.99
N ASP A 66 -7.22 -12.08 -0.06
CA ASP A 66 -5.78 -12.28 -0.17
C ASP A 66 -5.24 -13.56 0.48
N VAL A 67 -4.00 -13.93 0.14
CA VAL A 67 -3.35 -15.16 0.62
C VAL A 67 -3.12 -15.19 2.14
N ASN A 68 -3.09 -14.04 2.81
CA ASN A 68 -3.02 -13.91 4.27
C ASN A 68 -4.31 -13.39 4.90
N GLN A 69 -5.35 -13.22 4.09
CA GLN A 69 -6.71 -12.89 4.53
C GLN A 69 -6.87 -11.51 5.20
N GLY A 70 -6.06 -10.54 4.83
CA GLY A 70 -6.24 -9.15 5.25
C GLY A 70 -7.54 -8.54 4.73
N PHE A 71 -8.00 -8.95 3.53
CA PHE A 71 -9.28 -8.54 2.93
C PHE A 71 -10.41 -9.58 3.08
N ALA A 72 -10.25 -10.58 3.95
CA ALA A 72 -11.26 -11.62 4.12
C ALA A 72 -12.66 -11.03 4.40
N GLY A 73 -13.65 -11.45 3.61
CA GLY A 73 -15.06 -11.00 3.73
C GLY A 73 -15.36 -9.63 3.11
N MET A 74 -14.35 -8.86 2.70
CA MET A 74 -14.56 -7.49 2.21
C MET A 74 -15.32 -7.42 0.89
N GLN A 75 -15.02 -8.31 -0.07
CA GLN A 75 -15.74 -8.32 -1.35
C GLN A 75 -17.23 -8.62 -1.15
N LYS A 76 -17.57 -9.54 -0.24
CA LYS A 76 -18.97 -9.83 0.10
C LYS A 76 -19.66 -8.61 0.72
N LYS A 77 -18.95 -7.81 1.51
CA LYS A 77 -19.49 -6.65 2.22
C LYS A 77 -19.61 -5.41 1.33
N TYR A 78 -18.59 -5.13 0.52
CA TYR A 78 -18.47 -3.88 -0.25
C TYR A 78 -18.68 -4.03 -1.75
N GLY A 79 -18.78 -5.25 -2.24
CA GLY A 79 -18.97 -5.54 -3.66
C GLY A 79 -17.69 -5.66 -4.47
N ASN A 80 -17.80 -6.29 -5.64
CA ASN A 80 -16.69 -6.60 -6.53
C ASN A 80 -16.16 -5.39 -7.32
N LEU A 81 -16.81 -4.24 -7.23
CA LEU A 81 -16.29 -2.97 -7.78
C LEU A 81 -15.41 -2.21 -6.78
N ARG A 82 -15.48 -2.59 -5.51
CA ARG A 82 -14.68 -1.97 -4.43
C ARG A 82 -13.53 -2.85 -3.99
N VAL A 83 -13.71 -4.17 -4.03
CA VAL A 83 -12.68 -5.17 -3.69
C VAL A 83 -12.60 -6.16 -4.85
N ILE A 84 -11.56 -6.03 -5.66
CA ILE A 84 -11.50 -6.49 -7.03
C ILE A 84 -10.45 -7.59 -7.17
N ASP A 85 -10.87 -8.77 -7.63
CA ASP A 85 -9.93 -9.77 -8.11
C ASP A 85 -9.40 -9.39 -9.49
N THR A 86 -8.11 -9.57 -9.71
CA THR A 86 -7.46 -9.33 -11.00
C THR A 86 -6.86 -10.63 -11.55
N GLY A 87 -6.48 -10.62 -12.82
CA GLY A 87 -5.61 -11.67 -13.36
C GLY A 87 -4.18 -11.54 -12.85
N ILE A 88 -3.41 -12.60 -12.99
CA ILE A 88 -2.01 -12.72 -12.55
C ILE A 88 -1.11 -11.94 -13.52
N ARG A 89 -0.91 -10.67 -13.25
CA ARG A 89 0.04 -9.82 -13.99
C ARG A 89 0.30 -8.53 -13.20
N GLU A 90 1.37 -8.49 -12.48
CA GLU A 90 1.72 -7.42 -11.54
C GLU A 90 1.79 -6.06 -12.22
N ASN A 91 2.37 -6.00 -13.42
CA ASN A 91 2.41 -4.77 -14.20
C ASN A 91 1.01 -4.20 -14.51
N ALA A 92 0.07 -5.08 -14.87
CA ALA A 92 -1.32 -4.67 -15.13
C ALA A 92 -2.07 -4.27 -13.85
N ILE A 93 -1.77 -4.94 -12.73
CA ILE A 93 -2.33 -4.62 -11.42
C ILE A 93 -1.90 -3.21 -11.00
N ILE A 94 -0.61 -2.90 -11.06
CA ILE A 94 -0.07 -1.57 -10.75
C ILE A 94 -0.64 -0.53 -11.71
N GLY A 95 -0.67 -0.80 -13.02
CA GLY A 95 -1.20 0.13 -14.01
C GLY A 95 -2.67 0.49 -13.79
N LYS A 96 -3.50 -0.48 -13.39
CA LYS A 96 -4.90 -0.22 -12.99
C LYS A 96 -4.95 0.68 -11.74
N GLY A 97 -4.07 0.44 -10.77
CA GLY A 97 -3.96 1.27 -9.57
C GLY A 97 -3.58 2.71 -9.89
N ILE A 98 -2.58 2.92 -10.75
CA ILE A 98 -2.18 4.26 -11.22
C ILE A 98 -3.36 4.96 -11.90
N GLY A 99 -4.03 4.29 -12.85
CA GLY A 99 -5.19 4.84 -13.54
C GLY A 99 -6.33 5.20 -12.58
N ALA A 100 -6.62 4.35 -11.60
CA ALA A 100 -7.63 4.60 -10.58
C ALA A 100 -7.28 5.82 -9.71
N ALA A 101 -6.02 5.93 -9.26
CA ALA A 101 -5.52 7.06 -8.47
C ALA A 101 -5.60 8.37 -9.26
N LEU A 102 -5.19 8.39 -10.52
CA LEU A 102 -5.29 9.56 -11.40
C LEU A 102 -6.75 10.00 -11.65
N ARG A 103 -7.70 9.11 -11.46
CA ARG A 103 -9.15 9.40 -11.54
C ARG A 103 -9.77 9.77 -10.18
N GLY A 104 -8.94 9.96 -9.15
CA GLY A 104 -9.38 10.43 -7.83
C GLY A 104 -9.77 9.35 -6.84
N LEU A 105 -9.58 8.07 -7.18
CA LEU A 105 -9.75 6.99 -6.21
C LEU A 105 -8.54 6.88 -5.27
N ARG A 106 -8.71 6.13 -4.18
CA ARG A 106 -7.66 5.81 -3.19
C ARG A 106 -7.38 4.30 -3.24
N PRO A 107 -6.64 3.83 -4.24
CA PRO A 107 -6.43 2.40 -4.42
C PRO A 107 -5.40 1.83 -3.47
N ILE A 108 -5.73 0.67 -2.89
CA ILE A 108 -4.80 -0.26 -2.26
C ILE A 108 -4.60 -1.40 -3.24
N VAL A 109 -3.38 -1.52 -3.76
CA VAL A 109 -3.03 -2.50 -4.80
C VAL A 109 -2.16 -3.57 -4.19
N GLU A 110 -2.52 -4.83 -4.35
CA GLU A 110 -1.74 -5.92 -3.80
C GLU A 110 -0.87 -6.59 -4.85
N ILE A 111 0.41 -6.71 -4.52
CA ILE A 111 1.36 -7.64 -5.11
C ILE A 111 1.70 -8.68 -4.05
N GLN A 112 1.43 -9.94 -4.32
CA GLN A 112 1.44 -10.99 -3.29
C GLN A 112 2.76 -11.10 -2.51
N TYR A 113 3.90 -10.97 -3.20
CA TYR A 113 5.23 -11.06 -2.57
C TYR A 113 6.18 -9.99 -3.12
N LEU A 114 7.15 -9.60 -2.29
CA LEU A 114 8.07 -8.51 -2.59
C LEU A 114 8.92 -8.75 -3.85
N ASP A 115 9.34 -9.97 -4.09
CA ASP A 115 10.10 -10.36 -5.29
C ASP A 115 9.27 -10.23 -6.57
N TYR A 116 7.97 -10.44 -6.52
CA TYR A 116 7.07 -10.23 -7.67
C TYR A 116 6.92 -8.76 -8.06
N LEU A 117 7.24 -7.83 -7.16
CA LEU A 117 7.25 -6.41 -7.47
C LEU A 117 8.22 -6.08 -8.61
N LEU A 118 9.26 -6.89 -8.81
CA LEU A 118 10.22 -6.73 -9.90
C LEU A 118 9.57 -6.83 -11.28
N TYR A 119 8.48 -7.57 -11.44
CA TYR A 119 7.73 -7.64 -12.70
C TYR A 119 7.05 -6.30 -13.07
N SER A 120 6.99 -5.37 -12.13
CA SER A 120 6.38 -4.05 -12.31
C SER A 120 7.39 -2.91 -12.14
N ILE A 121 8.68 -3.20 -12.03
CA ILE A 121 9.67 -2.18 -11.69
C ILE A 121 9.70 -1.02 -12.70
N GLN A 122 9.49 -1.30 -13.97
CA GLN A 122 9.45 -0.28 -15.01
C GLN A 122 8.32 0.72 -14.77
N ILE A 123 7.09 0.26 -14.63
CA ILE A 123 5.92 1.15 -14.43
C ILE A 123 5.98 1.86 -13.07
N LEU A 124 6.64 1.27 -12.08
CA LEU A 124 6.88 1.90 -10.80
C LEU A 124 7.90 3.03 -10.91
N SER A 125 9.03 2.78 -11.56
CA SER A 125 10.13 3.75 -11.64
C SER A 125 9.89 4.84 -12.67
N ASP A 126 9.28 4.51 -13.79
CA ASP A 126 9.09 5.44 -14.92
C ASP A 126 7.76 6.18 -14.85
N ASP A 127 6.66 5.47 -14.57
CA ASP A 127 5.33 6.09 -14.55
C ASP A 127 4.97 6.62 -13.16
N LEU A 128 4.84 5.76 -12.14
CA LEU A 128 4.34 6.17 -10.83
C LEU A 128 5.28 7.14 -10.13
N ALA A 129 6.56 6.78 -10.03
CA ALA A 129 7.55 7.58 -9.30
C ALA A 129 7.80 8.96 -9.91
N THR A 130 7.57 9.12 -11.22
CA THR A 130 7.88 10.38 -11.92
C THR A 130 6.65 11.23 -12.22
N THR A 131 5.43 10.74 -12.01
CA THR A 131 4.19 11.47 -12.36
C THR A 131 4.15 12.85 -11.72
N HIS A 132 4.39 12.96 -10.43
CA HIS A 132 4.40 14.23 -9.71
C HIS A 132 5.51 15.17 -10.22
N HIS A 133 6.72 14.64 -10.42
CA HIS A 133 7.86 15.39 -10.95
C HIS A 133 7.61 15.88 -12.38
N ARG A 134 7.20 15.00 -13.30
CA ARG A 134 6.97 15.35 -14.72
C ARG A 134 5.89 16.41 -14.90
N THR A 135 4.92 16.44 -14.01
CA THR A 135 3.82 17.40 -14.06
C THR A 135 4.03 18.62 -13.17
N LYS A 136 5.21 18.77 -12.57
CA LYS A 136 5.55 19.85 -11.63
C LYS A 136 4.51 19.99 -10.51
N GLY A 137 4.10 18.86 -9.94
CA GLY A 137 3.08 18.80 -8.90
C GLY A 137 1.63 18.89 -9.39
N GLY A 138 1.41 18.97 -10.70
CA GLY A 138 0.07 19.12 -11.29
C GLY A 138 -0.79 17.84 -11.26
N GLN A 139 -0.17 16.66 -11.18
CA GLN A 139 -0.87 15.38 -11.03
C GLN A 139 -0.37 14.63 -9.81
N LYS A 140 -1.29 14.01 -9.12
CA LYS A 140 -1.04 13.18 -7.94
C LYS A 140 -1.63 11.79 -8.19
N ALA A 141 -0.90 10.77 -7.78
CA ALA A 141 -1.33 9.38 -7.88
C ALA A 141 -1.20 8.68 -6.52
N PRO A 142 -2.08 8.98 -5.55
CA PRO A 142 -2.02 8.44 -4.19
C PRO A 142 -2.40 6.95 -4.18
N LEU A 143 -1.49 6.13 -4.65
CA LEU A 143 -1.59 4.70 -4.76
C LEU A 143 -0.81 4.03 -3.63
N ILE A 144 -1.43 3.15 -2.87
CA ILE A 144 -0.74 2.30 -1.90
C ILE A 144 -0.53 0.92 -2.53
N ILE A 145 0.73 0.55 -2.70
CA ILE A 145 1.11 -0.79 -3.12
C ILE A 145 1.47 -1.56 -1.86
N ARG A 146 0.64 -2.54 -1.51
CA ARG A 146 0.96 -3.46 -0.42
C ARG A 146 1.63 -4.71 -0.96
N THR A 147 2.65 -5.15 -0.29
CA THR A 147 3.30 -6.43 -0.55
C THR A 147 3.83 -6.99 0.77
N ARG A 148 4.31 -8.19 0.74
CA ARG A 148 4.89 -8.84 1.92
C ARG A 148 6.25 -9.40 1.59
N GLY A 149 7.19 -9.28 2.54
CA GLY A 149 8.56 -9.62 2.25
C GLY A 149 9.42 -9.96 3.45
N HIS A 150 10.72 -9.96 3.17
CA HIS A 150 11.80 -10.30 4.10
C HIS A 150 11.73 -11.74 4.61
N ARG A 151 11.34 -12.65 3.73
CA ARG A 151 11.29 -14.06 4.05
C ARG A 151 12.25 -14.84 3.17
N LEU A 152 12.99 -15.73 3.79
CA LEU A 152 13.77 -16.75 3.11
C LEU A 152 12.98 -18.06 3.15
N GLU A 153 12.36 -18.45 2.05
CA GLU A 153 11.62 -19.69 1.94
C GLU A 153 11.91 -20.40 0.63
N GLY A 154 12.71 -21.44 0.73
CA GLY A 154 13.06 -22.28 -0.41
C GLY A 154 13.69 -21.49 -1.56
N MET A 155 13.52 -21.97 -2.79
CA MET A 155 14.00 -21.26 -3.98
C MET A 155 13.04 -20.17 -4.46
N TRP A 156 11.78 -20.20 -4.03
CA TRP A 156 10.76 -19.20 -4.32
C TRP A 156 10.68 -18.20 -3.18
N HIS A 157 10.52 -16.92 -3.49
CA HIS A 157 10.43 -15.84 -2.49
C HIS A 157 11.65 -15.74 -1.57
N SER A 158 12.79 -16.22 -2.03
CA SER A 158 14.05 -16.11 -1.30
C SER A 158 14.73 -14.78 -1.62
N GLY A 159 15.09 -14.08 -0.57
CA GLY A 159 15.78 -12.81 -0.68
C GLY A 159 14.85 -11.59 -0.62
N SER A 160 15.48 -10.44 -0.63
CA SER A 160 14.79 -9.15 -0.60
C SER A 160 15.39 -8.24 -1.67
N PRO A 161 14.64 -7.87 -2.71
CA PRO A 161 15.11 -6.94 -3.75
C PRO A 161 15.09 -5.48 -3.29
N MET A 162 15.04 -5.20 -1.97
CA MET A 162 14.92 -3.84 -1.42
C MET A 162 15.97 -2.86 -1.93
N GLY A 163 17.22 -3.29 -2.05
CA GLY A 163 18.28 -2.43 -2.60
C GLY A 163 18.01 -1.96 -4.01
N MET A 164 17.44 -2.82 -4.86
CA MET A 164 17.02 -2.47 -6.21
C MET A 164 15.81 -1.54 -6.20
N ILE A 165 14.79 -1.85 -5.40
CA ILE A 165 13.57 -1.04 -5.27
C ILE A 165 13.93 0.38 -4.78
N LEU A 166 14.71 0.51 -3.70
CA LEU A 166 15.14 1.79 -3.15
C LEU A 166 15.86 2.67 -4.17
N ASN A 167 16.66 2.08 -5.04
CA ASN A 167 17.38 2.81 -6.07
C ASN A 167 16.52 3.14 -7.31
N ALA A 168 15.51 2.33 -7.61
CA ALA A 168 14.69 2.49 -8.81
C ALA A 168 13.50 3.45 -8.61
N VAL A 169 12.88 3.48 -7.43
CA VAL A 169 11.58 4.15 -7.24
C VAL A 169 11.71 5.44 -6.41
N ARG A 170 12.35 6.45 -6.95
CA ARG A 170 12.40 7.77 -6.35
C ARG A 170 11.05 8.47 -6.51
N GLY A 171 10.54 9.12 -5.47
CA GLY A 171 9.22 9.77 -5.48
C GLY A 171 8.08 8.85 -5.03
N ILE A 172 8.39 7.68 -4.50
CA ILE A 172 7.45 6.77 -3.84
C ILE A 172 7.95 6.54 -2.42
N HIS A 173 7.09 6.70 -1.41
CA HIS A 173 7.44 6.35 -0.04
C HIS A 173 7.56 4.83 0.10
N ILE A 174 8.55 4.37 0.87
CA ILE A 174 8.70 2.96 1.19
C ILE A 174 8.57 2.80 2.70
N ALA A 175 7.53 2.12 3.13
CA ALA A 175 7.21 1.88 4.52
C ALA A 175 7.39 0.39 4.85
N VAL A 176 8.19 0.10 5.88
CA VAL A 176 8.46 -1.26 6.36
C VAL A 176 8.04 -1.34 7.83
N PRO A 177 6.79 -1.72 8.11
CA PRO A 177 6.28 -1.80 9.46
C PRO A 177 6.92 -2.96 10.23
N ARG A 178 7.16 -2.78 11.52
CA ARG A 178 7.69 -3.82 12.40
C ARG A 178 6.63 -4.83 12.83
N ASN A 179 5.37 -4.40 12.84
CA ASN A 179 4.21 -5.20 13.24
C ASN A 179 2.96 -4.68 12.51
N MET A 180 1.83 -5.35 12.65
CA MET A 180 0.60 -5.01 11.93
C MET A 180 -0.13 -3.80 12.51
N THR A 181 0.06 -3.49 13.79
CA THR A 181 -0.40 -2.23 14.39
C THR A 181 0.27 -1.03 13.73
N GLN A 182 1.60 -1.09 13.53
CA GLN A 182 2.32 -0.04 12.80
C GLN A 182 1.92 0.00 11.32
N ALA A 183 1.67 -1.15 10.70
CA ALA A 183 1.17 -1.20 9.33
C ALA A 183 -0.17 -0.48 9.19
N ALA A 184 -1.12 -0.73 10.11
CA ALA A 184 -2.40 -0.02 10.15
C ALA A 184 -2.21 1.51 10.28
N GLY A 185 -1.27 1.95 11.12
CA GLY A 185 -0.87 3.36 11.23
C GLY A 185 -0.39 3.95 9.91
N PHE A 186 0.44 3.21 9.16
CA PHE A 186 0.88 3.65 7.82
C PHE A 186 -0.27 3.73 6.82
N TYR A 187 -1.21 2.77 6.83
CA TYR A 187 -2.42 2.87 5.99
C TYR A 187 -3.26 4.09 6.33
N ASN A 188 -3.44 4.41 7.61
CA ASN A 188 -4.16 5.61 8.04
C ASN A 188 -3.53 6.89 7.46
N THR A 189 -2.22 7.05 7.60
CA THR A 189 -1.48 8.20 7.09
C THR A 189 -1.53 8.26 5.57
N LEU A 190 -1.23 7.17 4.88
CA LEU A 190 -1.10 7.14 3.43
C LEU A 190 -2.45 7.27 2.71
N LEU A 191 -3.53 6.73 3.25
CA LEU A 191 -4.87 6.93 2.68
C LEU A 191 -5.39 8.36 2.85
N ALA A 192 -4.87 9.10 3.81
CA ALA A 192 -5.15 10.53 3.98
C ALA A 192 -4.22 11.41 3.15
N SER A 193 -3.11 10.88 2.63
CA SER A 193 -2.10 11.65 1.90
C SER A 193 -2.29 11.62 0.38
N ASP A 194 -1.57 12.50 -0.31
CA ASP A 194 -1.53 12.58 -1.77
C ASP A 194 -0.34 11.83 -2.40
N ASP A 195 0.50 11.22 -1.58
CA ASP A 195 1.72 10.57 -2.04
C ASP A 195 1.51 9.08 -2.34
N PRO A 196 2.17 8.54 -3.38
CA PRO A 196 2.23 7.09 -3.58
C PRO A 196 3.17 6.43 -2.58
N ALA A 197 2.86 5.19 -2.21
CA ALA A 197 3.68 4.42 -1.29
C ALA A 197 3.71 2.93 -1.59
N ILE A 198 4.82 2.29 -1.19
CA ILE A 198 4.95 0.84 -1.10
C ILE A 198 5.00 0.48 0.39
N ILE A 199 4.10 -0.36 0.85
CA ILE A 199 4.13 -0.95 2.20
C ILE A 199 4.59 -2.40 2.09
N VAL A 200 5.74 -2.69 2.70
CA VAL A 200 6.29 -4.05 2.76
C VAL A 200 5.93 -4.66 4.11
N GLU A 201 4.81 -5.35 4.16
CA GLU A 201 4.30 -5.98 5.37
C GLU A 201 5.18 -7.15 5.80
N THR A 202 5.36 -7.31 7.11
CA THR A 202 6.13 -8.41 7.69
C THR A 202 5.38 -9.73 7.53
N LEU A 203 5.86 -10.64 6.69
CA LEU A 203 5.15 -11.88 6.36
C LEU A 203 4.77 -12.71 7.60
N ASN A 204 5.67 -12.85 8.55
CA ASN A 204 5.38 -13.59 9.78
C ASN A 204 4.42 -12.83 10.73
N GLY A 205 4.28 -11.51 10.58
CA GLY A 205 3.44 -10.66 11.38
C GLY A 205 1.95 -11.02 11.33
N TYR A 206 1.47 -11.59 10.23
CA TYR A 206 0.06 -11.94 10.09
C TYR A 206 -0.45 -12.91 11.14
N ARG A 207 0.42 -13.77 11.67
CA ARG A 207 0.08 -14.80 12.68
C ARG A 207 0.60 -14.47 14.07
N LEU A 208 1.42 -13.43 14.20
CA LEU A 208 1.84 -12.95 15.51
C LEU A 208 0.67 -12.26 16.21
N LYS A 209 0.64 -12.43 17.53
CA LYS A 209 -0.39 -11.79 18.36
C LYS A 209 0.02 -10.36 18.70
N GLU A 210 -0.91 -9.46 18.52
CA GLU A 210 -0.80 -8.04 18.89
C GLU A 210 -2.06 -7.59 19.64
N LYS A 211 -1.95 -6.50 20.41
CA LYS A 211 -3.09 -5.85 21.04
C LYS A 211 -3.62 -4.73 20.13
#